data_3ad4d0e452083747510b13e5fabfe249
#
_entry.id   3ad4d0e452083747510b13e5fabfe249
#
_cell.length_a   1.000
_cell.length_b   1.000
_cell.length_c   1.000
_cell.angle_alpha   90.00
_cell.angle_beta   90.00
_cell.angle_gamma   90.00
#
_symmetry.space_group_name_H-M   'P 1'
#
loop_
_entity.id
_entity.type
_entity.pdbx_description
1 polymer ?
#
loop_
_entity_poly.entity_id
_entity_poly.type
_entity_poly.pdbx_seq_one_letter_code
_entity_poly.pdbx_strand_id
1 'polypeptide(L)'
;MQTGAITQYVDVAQLVLYGFWIFFAGLVYYLHREDKREGYPLDSSRSERTDRMVVQGFPAMPEPKTYRLAHGGTVEAPSGRVDEIDIAAAPSTQYSGAPLEPTGDPMRDAVGPAAYAKRSTQPDLTLEGQPRIVPMRVATEFSIASQDPDPRGMPVYGTDDMLGGTVCDVWVDRSEPQIRYLEIDTGGSSPRRVLAPIALCRIDRLRRDVVVAAITGAQFGAVPTTANPDQVSLREEDQISAYYGGGTLYATPERLGPVL
;
A
#
# COMPACT_ATOMS: atom_id res chain seq x y z
N MET A 1 11.67 51.85 -33.24
CA MET A 1 12.11 51.17 -31.99
C MET A 1 11.22 49.97 -31.82
N GLN A 2 11.76 48.77 -31.73
CA GLN A 2 10.96 47.59 -31.38
C GLN A 2 10.51 47.73 -29.93
N THR A 3 9.19 47.60 -29.70
CA THR A 3 8.60 47.68 -28.36
C THR A 3 9.15 46.55 -27.51
N GLY A 4 9.85 46.85 -26.39
CA GLY A 4 10.40 45.89 -25.48
C GLY A 4 11.92 45.63 -25.56
N ALA A 5 12.63 46.29 -26.53
CA ALA A 5 14.10 46.20 -26.59
C ALA A 5 14.76 46.97 -25.44
N ILE A 6 15.63 46.32 -24.68
CA ILE A 6 16.45 46.94 -23.62
C ILE A 6 17.79 47.37 -24.18
N THR A 7 18.37 46.51 -25.01
CA THR A 7 19.61 46.77 -25.78
C THR A 7 19.43 46.25 -27.19
N GLN A 8 20.46 46.48 -28.03
CA GLN A 8 20.49 45.94 -29.41
C GLN A 8 20.42 44.38 -29.43
N TYR A 9 20.81 43.72 -28.35
CA TYR A 9 20.94 42.25 -28.25
C TYR A 9 20.04 41.59 -27.23
N VAL A 10 19.35 42.35 -26.38
CA VAL A 10 18.52 41.83 -25.29
C VAL A 10 17.20 42.57 -25.26
N ASP A 11 16.12 41.81 -25.25
CA ASP A 11 14.75 42.30 -25.04
C ASP A 11 14.13 41.79 -23.74
N VAL A 12 12.98 42.33 -23.37
CA VAL A 12 12.25 41.95 -22.14
C VAL A 12 11.86 40.48 -22.18
N ALA A 13 11.53 39.92 -23.32
CA ALA A 13 11.11 38.53 -23.45
C ALA A 13 12.30 37.58 -23.13
N GLN A 14 13.49 37.89 -23.58
CA GLN A 14 14.70 37.12 -23.25
C GLN A 14 15.01 37.18 -21.75
N LEU A 15 14.91 38.35 -21.12
CA LEU A 15 15.12 38.47 -19.67
C LEU A 15 14.10 37.65 -18.86
N VAL A 16 12.84 37.69 -19.25
CA VAL A 16 11.80 36.89 -18.61
C VAL A 16 12.07 35.40 -18.81
N LEU A 17 12.49 35.00 -20.01
CA LEU A 17 12.85 33.62 -20.31
C LEU A 17 14.04 33.13 -19.45
N TYR A 18 15.11 33.94 -19.33
CA TYR A 18 16.23 33.60 -18.47
C TYR A 18 15.84 33.58 -16.99
N GLY A 19 15.02 34.51 -16.54
CA GLY A 19 14.44 34.52 -15.19
C GLY A 19 13.63 33.28 -14.90
N PHE A 20 12.81 32.84 -15.87
CA PHE A 20 12.07 31.59 -15.78
C PHE A 20 12.99 30.37 -15.64
N TRP A 21 14.03 30.25 -16.48
CA TRP A 21 14.93 29.10 -16.41
C TRP A 21 15.72 29.05 -15.10
N ILE A 22 16.15 30.19 -14.56
CA ILE A 22 16.81 30.25 -13.25
C ILE A 22 15.85 29.84 -12.16
N PHE A 23 14.63 30.36 -12.16
CA PHE A 23 13.58 29.97 -11.24
C PHE A 23 13.27 28.47 -11.34
N PHE A 24 13.08 27.96 -12.56
CA PHE A 24 12.75 26.55 -12.80
C PHE A 24 13.87 25.61 -12.33
N ALA A 25 15.12 25.93 -12.62
CA ALA A 25 16.26 25.16 -12.10
C ALA A 25 16.30 25.15 -10.57
N GLY A 26 16.06 26.31 -9.93
CA GLY A 26 15.96 26.42 -8.49
C GLY A 26 14.78 25.63 -7.90
N LEU A 27 13.65 25.64 -8.58
CA LEU A 27 12.47 24.87 -8.20
C LEU A 27 12.75 23.38 -8.27
N VAL A 28 13.32 22.89 -9.38
CA VAL A 28 13.67 21.47 -9.55
C VAL A 28 14.67 21.03 -8.46
N TYR A 29 15.70 21.85 -8.21
CA TYR A 29 16.65 21.57 -7.12
C TYR A 29 15.95 21.50 -5.75
N TYR A 30 15.08 22.46 -5.47
CA TYR A 30 14.33 22.51 -4.21
C TYR A 30 13.44 21.28 -4.03
N LEU A 31 12.64 20.93 -5.05
CA LEU A 31 11.76 19.77 -4.99
C LEU A 31 12.55 18.48 -4.82
N HIS A 32 13.61 18.29 -5.60
CA HIS A 32 14.46 17.10 -5.50
C HIS A 32 15.15 16.97 -4.13
N ARG A 33 15.47 18.09 -3.48
CA ARG A 33 15.98 18.09 -2.10
C ARG A 33 14.88 17.76 -1.08
N GLU A 34 13.69 18.31 -1.25
CA GLU A 34 12.56 18.04 -0.34
C GLU A 34 12.07 16.59 -0.44
N ASP A 35 12.12 15.96 -1.63
CA ASP A 35 11.78 14.54 -1.82
C ASP A 35 12.64 13.60 -0.95
N LYS A 36 13.84 14.03 -0.58
CA LYS A 36 14.74 13.25 0.29
C LYS A 36 14.36 13.27 1.78
N ARG A 37 13.23 13.88 2.15
CA ARG A 37 12.75 13.82 3.54
C ARG A 37 12.20 12.47 3.93
N GLU A 38 11.75 11.68 2.94
CA GLU A 38 11.23 10.34 3.14
C GLU A 38 11.99 9.34 2.27
N GLY A 39 12.20 8.13 2.80
CA GLY A 39 12.90 7.06 2.09
C GLY A 39 14.41 7.23 1.92
N TYR A 40 15.04 8.19 2.58
CA TYR A 40 16.48 8.42 2.55
C TYR A 40 17.09 8.44 3.97
N PRO A 41 18.39 8.10 4.12
CA PRO A 41 19.34 7.68 3.08
C PRO A 41 19.01 6.29 2.52
N LEU A 42 19.34 6.08 1.24
CA LEU A 42 19.27 4.74 0.65
C LEU A 42 20.36 3.87 1.27
N ASP A 43 19.98 2.66 1.67
CA ASP A 43 20.86 1.70 2.31
C ASP A 43 20.89 0.39 1.50
N SER A 44 22.05 -0.25 1.40
CA SER A 44 22.18 -1.58 0.80
C SER A 44 22.23 -2.62 1.90
N SER A 45 21.12 -3.31 2.15
CA SER A 45 21.03 -4.42 3.11
C SER A 45 21.66 -5.72 2.63
N ARG A 46 22.14 -5.77 1.38
CA ARG A 46 22.60 -7.00 0.71
C ARG A 46 24.05 -7.41 1.01
N SER A 47 24.81 -6.60 1.73
CA SER A 47 26.19 -6.88 2.00
C SER A 47 26.45 -7.06 3.48
N GLU A 48 26.49 -8.29 3.94
CA GLU A 48 27.03 -8.64 5.28
C GLU A 48 28.54 -8.36 5.39
N ARG A 49 29.24 -8.13 4.28
CA ARG A 49 30.69 -8.01 4.20
C ARG A 49 31.25 -6.60 4.07
N THR A 50 30.43 -5.62 3.77
CA THR A 50 30.85 -4.22 3.63
C THR A 50 29.97 -3.34 4.48
N ASP A 51 30.60 -2.36 5.15
CA ASP A 51 29.87 -1.30 5.83
C ASP A 51 28.75 -0.81 4.93
N ARG A 52 27.55 -0.68 5.49
CA ARG A 52 26.35 -0.22 4.80
C ARG A 52 26.69 1.05 4.04
N MET A 53 26.76 0.97 2.71
CA MET A 53 27.00 2.14 1.87
C MET A 53 25.77 3.00 1.89
N VAL A 54 25.86 4.12 2.60
CA VAL A 54 24.81 5.14 2.61
C VAL A 54 24.91 5.94 1.31
N VAL A 55 23.96 5.74 0.39
CA VAL A 55 23.91 6.46 -0.88
C VAL A 55 22.91 7.60 -0.75
N GLN A 56 23.39 8.83 -0.63
CA GLN A 56 22.54 10.01 -0.60
C GLN A 56 22.38 10.66 -1.97
N GLY A 57 23.40 10.60 -2.80
CA GLY A 57 23.45 11.31 -4.07
C GLY A 57 23.36 12.85 -3.91
N PHE A 58 23.33 13.54 -5.05
CA PHE A 58 23.09 14.99 -5.09
C PHE A 58 21.58 15.24 -5.31
N PRO A 59 20.98 16.27 -4.68
CA PRO A 59 21.52 17.15 -3.62
C PRO A 59 21.64 16.47 -2.25
N ALA A 60 22.37 17.08 -1.33
CA ALA A 60 22.47 16.59 0.05
C ALA A 60 21.10 16.54 0.73
N MET A 61 21.00 15.69 1.77
CA MET A 61 19.78 15.60 2.57
C MET A 61 19.42 16.95 3.21
N PRO A 62 18.14 17.31 3.25
CA PRO A 62 17.70 18.52 3.93
C PRO A 62 17.80 18.38 5.45
N GLU A 63 17.92 19.51 6.14
CA GLU A 63 17.79 19.56 7.60
C GLU A 63 16.41 19.08 8.03
N PRO A 64 16.29 18.38 9.16
CA PRO A 64 15.01 17.92 9.69
C PRO A 64 14.01 19.08 9.86
N LYS A 65 12.77 18.83 9.45
CA LYS A 65 11.62 19.71 9.72
C LYS A 65 10.64 18.99 10.62
N THR A 66 10.06 19.74 11.56
CA THR A 66 9.03 19.22 12.46
C THR A 66 7.63 19.46 11.87
N TYR A 67 6.87 18.39 11.74
CA TYR A 67 5.49 18.40 11.25
C TYR A 67 4.52 18.09 12.38
N ARG A 68 3.37 18.79 12.40
CA ARG A 68 2.27 18.49 13.32
C ARG A 68 1.39 17.42 12.69
N LEU A 69 1.07 16.39 13.47
CA LEU A 69 0.17 15.34 13.05
C LEU A 69 -1.29 15.75 13.25
N ALA A 70 -2.19 15.29 12.39
CA ALA A 70 -3.62 15.60 12.44
C ALA A 70 -4.28 15.17 13.77
N HIS A 71 -3.77 14.11 14.40
CA HIS A 71 -4.28 13.54 15.65
C HIS A 71 -3.48 13.98 16.88
N GLY A 72 -2.71 15.04 16.76
CA GLY A 72 -1.83 15.55 17.81
C GLY A 72 -0.43 14.91 17.78
N GLY A 73 0.51 15.58 18.43
CA GLY A 73 1.93 15.21 18.38
C GLY A 73 2.68 15.81 17.20
N THR A 74 3.97 15.51 17.14
CA THR A 74 4.89 15.99 16.10
C THR A 74 5.76 14.85 15.58
N VAL A 75 6.21 14.95 14.33
CA VAL A 75 7.19 14.06 13.73
C VAL A 75 8.25 14.89 13.02
N GLU A 76 9.49 14.44 13.05
CA GLU A 76 10.59 15.05 12.30
C GLU A 76 10.85 14.24 11.00
N ALA A 77 11.09 14.95 9.90
CA ALA A 77 11.48 14.34 8.65
C ALA A 77 12.65 15.13 7.99
N PRO A 78 13.77 14.49 7.61
CA PRO A 78 14.07 13.06 7.81
C PRO A 78 14.24 12.73 9.30
N SER A 79 13.71 11.59 9.73
CA SER A 79 13.74 11.20 11.15
C SER A 79 15.06 10.55 11.58
N GLY A 80 15.90 10.16 10.65
CA GLY A 80 17.11 9.38 10.90
C GLY A 80 16.83 7.95 11.41
N ARG A 81 15.58 7.53 11.52
CA ARG A 81 15.22 6.17 11.93
C ARG A 81 15.53 5.20 10.81
N VAL A 82 16.30 4.18 11.13
CA VAL A 82 16.46 3.01 10.28
C VAL A 82 15.49 1.95 10.80
N ASP A 83 14.53 1.56 9.96
CA ASP A 83 13.69 0.41 10.29
C ASP A 83 14.50 -0.86 10.01
N GLU A 84 14.97 -1.50 11.07
CA GLU A 84 15.54 -2.84 10.98
C GLU A 84 14.38 -3.80 10.70
N ILE A 85 14.31 -4.27 9.45
CA ILE A 85 13.39 -5.31 9.02
C ILE A 85 14.22 -6.55 8.78
N ASP A 86 14.00 -7.57 9.60
CA ASP A 86 14.52 -8.91 9.34
C ASP A 86 13.67 -9.51 8.21
N ILE A 87 14.26 -9.64 7.02
CA ILE A 87 13.57 -10.15 5.83
C ILE A 87 13.77 -11.66 5.82
N ALA A 88 12.67 -12.42 5.88
CA ALA A 88 12.69 -13.89 5.80
C ALA A 88 12.98 -14.37 4.35
N ALA A 89 14.13 -13.94 3.81
CA ALA A 89 14.58 -14.29 2.47
C ALA A 89 16.10 -14.34 2.41
N ALA A 90 16.64 -15.22 1.58
CA ALA A 90 18.07 -15.41 1.38
C ALA A 90 18.44 -15.16 -0.10
N PRO A 91 19.67 -14.67 -0.40
CA PRO A 91 20.14 -14.58 -1.77
C PRO A 91 20.19 -15.96 -2.45
N SER A 92 19.66 -16.06 -3.67
CA SER A 92 19.68 -17.31 -4.45
C SER A 92 21.09 -17.76 -4.82
N THR A 93 22.04 -16.81 -4.87
CA THR A 93 23.47 -17.04 -5.17
C THR A 93 24.35 -16.07 -4.39
N GLN A 94 25.67 -16.31 -4.39
CA GLN A 94 26.64 -15.53 -3.60
C GLN A 94 27.11 -14.20 -4.26
N TYR A 95 26.63 -13.83 -5.43
CA TYR A 95 27.05 -12.57 -6.04
C TYR A 95 26.23 -11.38 -5.52
N SER A 96 26.83 -10.21 -5.49
CA SER A 96 26.17 -8.98 -5.08
C SER A 96 25.00 -8.64 -6.04
N GLY A 97 23.80 -8.43 -5.49
CA GLY A 97 22.61 -8.18 -6.29
C GLY A 97 21.85 -9.44 -6.73
N ALA A 98 22.21 -10.62 -6.26
CA ALA A 98 21.44 -11.84 -6.49
C ALA A 98 19.97 -11.65 -6.04
N PRO A 99 19.01 -12.26 -6.75
CA PRO A 99 17.61 -12.29 -6.33
C PRO A 99 17.49 -12.90 -4.92
N LEU A 100 16.50 -12.40 -4.17
CA LEU A 100 16.16 -12.94 -2.87
C LEU A 100 15.06 -13.99 -3.02
N GLU A 101 15.25 -15.16 -2.42
CA GLU A 101 14.26 -16.23 -2.35
C GLU A 101 13.70 -16.31 -0.92
N PRO A 102 12.38 -16.43 -0.73
CA PRO A 102 11.77 -16.61 0.58
C PRO A 102 12.31 -17.86 1.28
N THR A 103 12.58 -17.75 2.58
CA THR A 103 13.05 -18.90 3.40
C THR A 103 11.92 -19.58 4.15
N GLY A 104 10.71 -19.04 4.12
CA GLY A 104 9.51 -19.54 4.77
C GLY A 104 8.25 -19.37 3.92
N ASP A 105 7.13 -19.04 4.57
CA ASP A 105 5.89 -18.67 3.88
C ASP A 105 5.90 -17.17 3.51
N PRO A 106 6.15 -16.81 2.25
CA PRO A 106 6.35 -15.41 1.87
C PRO A 106 5.11 -14.53 2.13
N MET A 107 3.91 -15.10 2.13
CA MET A 107 2.68 -14.35 2.39
C MET A 107 2.54 -14.01 3.87
N ARG A 108 2.98 -14.89 4.78
CA ARG A 108 2.98 -14.67 6.23
C ARG A 108 4.19 -13.87 6.69
N ASP A 109 5.33 -14.11 6.06
CA ASP A 109 6.61 -13.49 6.40
C ASP A 109 6.80 -12.12 5.75
N ALA A 110 5.77 -11.62 5.04
CA ALA A 110 5.77 -10.30 4.41
C ALA A 110 6.92 -10.09 3.41
N VAL A 111 7.20 -11.08 2.57
CA VAL A 111 8.28 -11.03 1.57
C VAL A 111 7.75 -10.61 0.20
N GLY A 112 8.51 -9.77 -0.52
CA GLY A 112 8.19 -9.32 -1.87
C GLY A 112 6.83 -8.58 -1.95
N PRO A 113 5.87 -9.02 -2.81
CA PRO A 113 4.56 -8.37 -2.91
C PRO A 113 3.71 -8.45 -1.63
N ALA A 114 4.06 -9.34 -0.69
CA ALA A 114 3.42 -9.44 0.61
C ALA A 114 3.99 -8.46 1.65
N ALA A 115 5.03 -7.71 1.31
CA ALA A 115 5.61 -6.72 2.21
C ALA A 115 4.65 -5.52 2.42
N TYR A 116 4.63 -5.00 3.64
CA TYR A 116 3.79 -3.86 4.02
C TYR A 116 4.57 -2.84 4.86
N ALA A 117 4.13 -1.58 4.80
CA ALA A 117 4.72 -0.51 5.60
C ALA A 117 4.20 -0.56 7.05
N LYS A 118 5.07 -0.22 8.02
CA LYS A 118 4.70 -0.07 9.43
C LYS A 118 3.93 1.25 9.64
N ARG A 119 2.75 1.37 9.03
CA ARG A 119 1.87 2.53 9.16
C ARG A 119 1.26 2.64 10.57
N SER A 120 0.48 3.70 10.80
CA SER A 120 -0.23 3.92 12.05
C SER A 120 -1.19 2.77 12.39
N THR A 121 -1.29 2.43 13.68
CA THR A 121 -2.29 1.50 14.21
C THR A 121 -3.65 2.17 14.48
N GLN A 122 -3.79 3.45 14.13
CA GLN A 122 -5.06 4.16 14.20
C GLN A 122 -5.78 4.05 12.85
N PRO A 123 -7.12 4.05 12.85
CA PRO A 123 -7.89 4.12 11.63
C PRO A 123 -7.71 5.48 10.93
N ASP A 124 -7.94 5.54 9.62
CA ASP A 124 -8.15 6.80 8.94
C ASP A 124 -9.49 7.40 9.38
N LEU A 125 -9.55 8.73 9.46
CA LEU A 125 -10.72 9.44 10.00
C LEU A 125 -11.36 10.31 8.92
N THR A 126 -12.69 10.48 9.03
CA THR A 126 -13.44 11.50 8.29
C THR A 126 -13.14 12.89 8.86
N LEU A 127 -13.62 13.94 8.20
CA LEU A 127 -13.49 15.33 8.69
C LEU A 127 -14.12 15.52 10.06
N GLU A 128 -15.14 14.73 10.40
CA GLU A 128 -15.85 14.75 11.68
C GLU A 128 -15.17 13.90 12.76
N GLY A 129 -14.02 13.29 12.45
CA GLY A 129 -13.25 12.47 13.39
C GLY A 129 -13.80 11.06 13.62
N GLN A 130 -14.65 10.56 12.72
CA GLN A 130 -15.16 9.19 12.77
C GLN A 130 -14.28 8.24 11.95
N PRO A 131 -14.20 6.93 12.27
CA PRO A 131 -13.52 5.96 11.41
C PRO A 131 -14.06 6.02 9.99
N ARG A 132 -13.14 6.15 9.01
CA ARG A 132 -13.47 6.34 7.60
C ARG A 132 -14.02 5.07 6.97
N ILE A 133 -13.38 3.93 7.21
CA ILE A 133 -13.75 2.64 6.63
C ILE A 133 -14.40 1.77 7.72
N VAL A 134 -15.66 1.43 7.51
CA VAL A 134 -16.48 0.69 8.48
C VAL A 134 -17.42 -0.29 7.76
N PRO A 135 -17.91 -1.35 8.44
CA PRO A 135 -18.91 -2.24 7.86
C PRO A 135 -20.28 -1.55 7.75
N MET A 136 -21.09 -1.97 6.79
CA MET A 136 -22.44 -1.43 6.57
C MET A 136 -23.38 -1.63 7.76
N ARG A 137 -23.13 -2.65 8.61
CA ARG A 137 -23.87 -2.79 9.89
C ARG A 137 -23.70 -1.60 10.83
N VAL A 138 -22.59 -0.85 10.69
CA VAL A 138 -22.31 0.40 11.44
C VAL A 138 -22.72 1.62 10.63
N ALA A 139 -22.42 1.64 9.32
CA ALA A 139 -22.78 2.71 8.40
C ALA A 139 -24.17 2.45 7.77
N THR A 140 -25.21 2.51 8.58
CA THR A 140 -26.60 2.15 8.19
C THR A 140 -27.21 3.09 7.16
N GLU A 141 -26.59 4.25 6.92
CA GLU A 141 -26.93 5.21 5.87
C GLU A 141 -26.56 4.73 4.46
N PHE A 142 -25.68 3.70 4.34
CA PHE A 142 -25.27 3.12 3.06
C PHE A 142 -26.13 1.91 2.71
N SER A 143 -26.37 1.72 1.43
CA SER A 143 -27.06 0.56 0.87
C SER A 143 -26.46 0.16 -0.47
N ILE A 144 -26.56 -1.12 -0.81
CA ILE A 144 -26.20 -1.58 -2.16
C ILE A 144 -27.26 -1.08 -3.14
N ALA A 145 -26.83 -0.51 -4.26
CA ALA A 145 -27.75 -0.05 -5.31
C ALA A 145 -28.63 -1.20 -5.81
N SER A 146 -29.91 -0.95 -6.00
CA SER A 146 -30.89 -1.99 -6.34
C SER A 146 -30.63 -2.74 -7.64
N GLN A 147 -29.86 -2.13 -8.55
CA GLN A 147 -29.43 -2.76 -9.81
C GLN A 147 -28.23 -3.70 -9.64
N ASP A 148 -27.49 -3.58 -8.55
CA ASP A 148 -26.30 -4.38 -8.29
C ASP A 148 -26.61 -5.58 -7.39
N PRO A 149 -25.91 -6.70 -7.55
CA PRO A 149 -26.07 -7.85 -6.70
C PRO A 149 -25.54 -7.54 -5.30
N ASP A 150 -26.35 -7.74 -4.27
CA ASP A 150 -25.87 -7.72 -2.89
C ASP A 150 -25.01 -8.97 -2.63
N PRO A 151 -23.72 -8.84 -2.33
CA PRO A 151 -22.84 -9.99 -2.16
C PRO A 151 -23.03 -10.71 -0.81
N ARG A 152 -23.75 -10.14 0.13
CA ARG A 152 -23.96 -10.74 1.45
C ARG A 152 -24.69 -12.09 1.34
N GLY A 153 -24.16 -13.10 2.02
CA GLY A 153 -24.61 -14.47 1.94
C GLY A 153 -24.10 -15.27 0.74
N MET A 154 -23.32 -14.65 -0.17
CA MET A 154 -22.71 -15.38 -1.29
C MET A 154 -21.50 -16.18 -0.83
N PRO A 155 -21.28 -17.40 -1.35
CA PRO A 155 -20.05 -18.16 -1.15
C PRO A 155 -18.88 -17.47 -1.84
N VAL A 156 -17.68 -17.58 -1.23
CA VAL A 156 -16.44 -17.00 -1.72
C VAL A 156 -15.50 -18.15 -2.09
N TYR A 157 -14.98 -18.11 -3.31
CA TYR A 157 -14.06 -19.10 -3.83
C TYR A 157 -12.68 -18.49 -4.07
N GLY A 158 -11.62 -19.27 -3.81
CA GLY A 158 -10.25 -18.94 -4.15
C GLY A 158 -9.93 -19.18 -5.63
N THR A 159 -8.67 -18.95 -5.99
CA THR A 159 -8.16 -19.20 -7.36
C THR A 159 -8.16 -20.68 -7.76
N ASP A 160 -8.27 -21.57 -6.80
CA ASP A 160 -8.34 -23.03 -6.94
C ASP A 160 -9.78 -23.54 -6.99
N ASP A 161 -10.75 -22.66 -7.16
CA ASP A 161 -12.19 -22.96 -7.11
C ASP A 161 -12.65 -23.61 -5.78
N MET A 162 -11.82 -23.56 -4.73
CA MET A 162 -12.17 -24.07 -3.42
C MET A 162 -12.85 -23.01 -2.57
N LEU A 163 -13.82 -23.44 -1.75
CA LEU A 163 -14.56 -22.56 -0.85
C LEU A 163 -13.63 -21.96 0.22
N GLY A 164 -13.59 -20.63 0.28
CA GLY A 164 -12.85 -19.87 1.28
C GLY A 164 -13.72 -19.32 2.41
N GLY A 165 -15.03 -19.25 2.19
CA GLY A 165 -15.98 -18.74 3.18
C GLY A 165 -17.27 -18.20 2.59
N THR A 166 -17.97 -17.37 3.36
CA THR A 166 -19.22 -16.71 2.96
C THR A 166 -19.15 -15.23 3.29
N VAL A 167 -19.60 -14.37 2.39
CA VAL A 167 -19.66 -12.92 2.65
C VAL A 167 -20.70 -12.66 3.75
N CYS A 168 -20.27 -12.02 4.85
CA CYS A 168 -21.17 -11.67 5.95
C CYS A 168 -21.50 -10.18 5.99
N ASP A 169 -20.62 -9.29 5.52
CA ASP A 169 -20.90 -7.86 5.43
C ASP A 169 -20.07 -7.21 4.33
N VAL A 170 -20.37 -5.93 4.06
CA VAL A 170 -19.67 -5.08 3.10
C VAL A 170 -19.12 -3.87 3.83
N TRP A 171 -17.86 -3.54 3.61
CA TRP A 171 -17.20 -2.40 4.23
C TRP A 171 -17.13 -1.23 3.25
N VAL A 172 -17.54 -0.07 3.73
CA VAL A 172 -17.66 1.16 2.93
C VAL A 172 -16.75 2.25 3.44
N ASP A 173 -16.31 3.10 2.51
CA ASP A 173 -15.61 4.34 2.81
C ASP A 173 -16.67 5.44 2.96
N ARG A 174 -16.71 6.09 4.13
CA ARG A 174 -17.69 7.17 4.42
C ARG A 174 -17.36 8.48 3.73
N SER A 175 -16.08 8.75 3.47
CA SER A 175 -15.63 10.00 2.82
C SER A 175 -15.79 9.95 1.31
N GLU A 176 -15.60 8.77 0.73
CA GLU A 176 -15.77 8.49 -0.69
C GLU A 176 -16.75 7.32 -0.82
N PRO A 177 -18.08 7.56 -1.03
CA PRO A 177 -19.08 6.51 -1.02
C PRO A 177 -18.75 5.36 -1.98
N GLN A 178 -17.98 4.39 -1.54
CA GLN A 178 -17.56 3.22 -2.30
C GLN A 178 -17.31 2.03 -1.39
N ILE A 179 -17.48 0.84 -1.93
CA ILE A 179 -17.13 -0.40 -1.26
C ILE A 179 -15.61 -0.54 -1.26
N ARG A 180 -15.03 -0.85 -0.09
CA ARG A 180 -13.58 -1.08 0.08
C ARG A 180 -13.26 -2.56 0.26
N TYR A 181 -14.05 -3.27 1.08
CA TYR A 181 -13.81 -4.68 1.38
C TYR A 181 -15.13 -5.46 1.45
N LEU A 182 -15.03 -6.76 1.20
CA LEU A 182 -16.01 -7.74 1.61
C LEU A 182 -15.54 -8.40 2.90
N GLU A 183 -16.39 -8.47 3.91
CA GLU A 183 -16.13 -9.23 5.14
C GLU A 183 -16.56 -10.67 4.91
N ILE A 184 -15.64 -11.60 5.12
CA ILE A 184 -15.84 -13.02 4.83
C ILE A 184 -15.73 -13.79 6.15
N ASP A 185 -16.74 -14.59 6.44
CA ASP A 185 -16.69 -15.61 7.48
C ASP A 185 -16.08 -16.88 6.87
N THR A 186 -14.92 -17.29 7.35
CA THR A 186 -14.20 -18.45 6.81
C THR A 186 -14.84 -19.80 7.21
N GLY A 187 -15.78 -19.79 8.17
CA GLY A 187 -16.43 -20.99 8.63
C GLY A 187 -15.51 -22.02 9.27
N GLY A 188 -15.94 -23.28 9.29
CA GLY A 188 -15.15 -24.40 9.80
C GLY A 188 -15.10 -24.48 11.34
N SER A 189 -14.10 -25.22 11.85
CA SER A 189 -13.93 -25.45 13.29
C SER A 189 -13.37 -24.26 14.08
N SER A 190 -12.77 -23.31 13.38
CA SER A 190 -12.22 -22.07 13.96
C SER A 190 -12.59 -20.89 13.06
N PRO A 191 -13.85 -20.45 13.07
CA PRO A 191 -14.34 -19.41 12.17
C PRO A 191 -13.62 -18.09 12.46
N ARG A 192 -13.23 -17.39 11.38
CA ARG A 192 -12.59 -16.07 11.42
C ARG A 192 -13.32 -15.13 10.48
N ARG A 193 -13.38 -13.88 10.86
CA ARG A 193 -13.81 -12.82 9.95
C ARG A 193 -12.60 -12.13 9.35
N VAL A 194 -12.53 -12.12 8.05
CA VAL A 194 -11.42 -11.56 7.29
C VAL A 194 -11.94 -10.59 6.23
N LEU A 195 -11.13 -9.60 5.86
CA LEU A 195 -11.49 -8.61 4.86
C LEU A 195 -10.82 -8.96 3.53
N ALA A 196 -11.59 -8.97 2.45
CA ALA A 196 -11.07 -9.10 1.09
C ALA A 196 -11.23 -7.76 0.35
N PRO A 197 -10.12 -7.17 -0.18
CA PRO A 197 -10.19 -5.94 -0.95
C PRO A 197 -11.11 -6.10 -2.16
N ILE A 198 -12.07 -5.20 -2.34
CA ILE A 198 -13.06 -5.29 -3.43
C ILE A 198 -12.41 -5.32 -4.82
N ALA A 199 -11.27 -4.63 -4.99
CA ALA A 199 -10.53 -4.61 -6.24
C ALA A 199 -10.01 -6.00 -6.68
N LEU A 200 -9.91 -6.96 -5.76
CA LEU A 200 -9.48 -8.34 -6.01
C LEU A 200 -10.64 -9.34 -6.02
N CYS A 201 -11.87 -8.85 -5.80
CA CYS A 201 -13.08 -9.66 -5.78
C CYS A 201 -13.84 -9.51 -7.11
N ARG A 202 -14.28 -10.63 -7.66
CA ARG A 202 -15.22 -10.65 -8.78
C ARG A 202 -16.55 -11.23 -8.31
N ILE A 203 -17.59 -10.41 -8.29
CA ILE A 203 -18.96 -10.82 -7.92
C ILE A 203 -19.67 -11.30 -9.19
N ASP A 204 -20.08 -12.56 -9.21
CA ASP A 204 -20.85 -13.14 -10.31
C ASP A 204 -22.34 -13.11 -9.97
N ARG A 205 -23.09 -12.28 -10.69
CA ARG A 205 -24.54 -12.11 -10.50
C ARG A 205 -25.32 -13.39 -10.85
N LEU A 206 -24.89 -14.11 -11.87
CA LEU A 206 -25.60 -15.29 -12.37
C LEU A 206 -25.36 -16.50 -11.47
N ARG A 207 -24.11 -16.74 -11.12
CA ARG A 207 -23.71 -17.83 -10.22
C ARG A 207 -24.01 -17.52 -8.75
N ARG A 208 -24.21 -16.24 -8.41
CA ARG A 208 -24.38 -15.75 -7.04
C ARG A 208 -23.22 -16.18 -6.14
N ASP A 209 -22.03 -15.99 -6.64
CA ASP A 209 -20.78 -16.25 -5.91
C ASP A 209 -19.80 -15.08 -6.04
N VAL A 210 -18.75 -15.15 -5.22
CA VAL A 210 -17.63 -14.22 -5.26
C VAL A 210 -16.35 -15.03 -5.51
N VAL A 211 -15.55 -14.61 -6.46
CA VAL A 211 -14.24 -15.22 -6.75
C VAL A 211 -13.14 -14.24 -6.38
N VAL A 212 -12.21 -14.68 -5.56
CA VAL A 212 -11.01 -13.94 -5.17
C VAL A 212 -9.81 -14.62 -5.80
N ALA A 213 -9.37 -14.11 -6.96
CA ALA A 213 -8.32 -14.74 -7.75
C ALA A 213 -6.91 -14.63 -7.12
N ALA A 214 -6.73 -13.85 -6.08
CA ALA A 214 -5.42 -13.60 -5.48
C ALA A 214 -4.90 -14.79 -4.64
N ILE A 215 -5.78 -15.47 -3.93
CA ILE A 215 -5.43 -16.54 -2.97
C ILE A 215 -6.27 -17.80 -3.20
N THR A 216 -5.84 -18.93 -2.65
CA THR A 216 -6.59 -20.19 -2.63
C THR A 216 -7.65 -20.20 -1.53
N GLY A 217 -8.64 -21.11 -1.62
CA GLY A 217 -9.68 -21.26 -0.59
C GLY A 217 -9.10 -21.53 0.80
N ALA A 218 -8.07 -22.35 0.91
CA ALA A 218 -7.42 -22.65 2.19
C ALA A 218 -6.68 -21.44 2.80
N GLN A 219 -6.17 -20.53 1.98
CA GLN A 219 -5.39 -19.37 2.44
C GLN A 219 -6.24 -18.27 3.10
N PHE A 220 -7.57 -18.28 2.94
CA PHE A 220 -8.44 -17.34 3.67
C PHE A 220 -8.27 -17.47 5.19
N GLY A 221 -8.00 -18.66 5.70
CA GLY A 221 -7.75 -18.88 7.11
C GLY A 221 -6.51 -18.19 7.68
N ALA A 222 -5.59 -17.73 6.81
CA ALA A 222 -4.35 -17.05 7.21
C ALA A 222 -4.36 -15.53 6.92
N VAL A 223 -5.42 -14.99 6.32
CA VAL A 223 -5.55 -13.54 6.09
C VAL A 223 -5.47 -12.80 7.42
N PRO A 224 -4.71 -11.69 7.52
CA PRO A 224 -4.68 -10.84 8.70
C PRO A 224 -6.07 -10.33 9.07
N THR A 225 -6.42 -10.37 10.37
CA THR A 225 -7.70 -9.87 10.88
C THR A 225 -7.56 -8.49 11.47
N THR A 226 -8.65 -7.74 11.55
CA THR A 226 -8.73 -6.48 12.28
C THR A 226 -8.78 -6.71 13.78
N ALA A 227 -8.14 -5.87 14.58
CA ALA A 227 -8.23 -5.90 16.04
C ALA A 227 -9.61 -5.46 16.53
N ASN A 228 -10.26 -4.54 15.79
CA ASN A 228 -11.61 -4.09 16.07
C ASN A 228 -12.54 -4.58 14.94
N PRO A 229 -13.70 -5.22 15.27
CA PRO A 229 -14.61 -5.72 14.27
C PRO A 229 -15.32 -4.65 13.45
N ASP A 230 -15.31 -3.39 13.90
CA ASP A 230 -16.08 -2.30 13.30
C ASP A 230 -15.23 -1.19 12.69
N GLN A 231 -13.92 -1.35 12.67
CA GLN A 231 -12.99 -0.42 12.03
C GLN A 231 -11.70 -1.12 11.61
N VAL A 232 -10.98 -0.53 10.66
CA VAL A 232 -9.68 -1.00 10.20
C VAL A 232 -8.65 0.12 10.38
N SER A 233 -7.48 -0.20 10.91
CA SER A 233 -6.37 0.73 11.01
C SER A 233 -5.58 0.81 9.70
N LEU A 234 -4.83 1.89 9.50
CA LEU A 234 -3.96 2.05 8.33
C LEU A 234 -2.94 0.90 8.18
N ARG A 235 -2.46 0.35 9.31
CA ARG A 235 -1.54 -0.79 9.29
C ARG A 235 -2.24 -2.08 8.86
N GLU A 236 -3.43 -2.34 9.36
CA GLU A 236 -4.21 -3.52 9.01
C GLU A 236 -4.64 -3.49 7.54
N GLU A 237 -5.00 -2.31 7.00
CA GLU A 237 -5.25 -2.14 5.56
C GLU A 237 -4.05 -2.57 4.72
N ASP A 238 -2.84 -2.09 5.09
CA ASP A 238 -1.61 -2.46 4.40
C ASP A 238 -1.32 -3.96 4.53
N GLN A 239 -1.45 -4.54 5.72
CA GLN A 239 -1.23 -5.97 5.96
C GLN A 239 -2.18 -6.85 5.16
N ILE A 240 -3.47 -6.50 5.16
CA ILE A 240 -4.50 -7.23 4.41
C ILE A 240 -4.19 -7.13 2.91
N SER A 241 -4.00 -5.91 2.40
CA SER A 241 -3.73 -5.69 0.97
C SER A 241 -2.46 -6.39 0.51
N ALA A 242 -1.40 -6.36 1.34
CA ALA A 242 -0.13 -7.02 1.06
C ALA A 242 -0.26 -8.55 1.06
N TYR A 243 -1.04 -9.14 1.96
CA TYR A 243 -1.30 -10.57 1.97
C TYR A 243 -1.92 -11.05 0.65
N TYR A 244 -2.96 -10.36 0.17
CA TYR A 244 -3.55 -10.66 -1.14
C TYR A 244 -2.60 -10.32 -2.28
N GLY A 245 -1.85 -9.23 -2.20
CA GLY A 245 -0.80 -8.88 -3.14
C GLY A 245 0.25 -9.98 -3.26
N GLY A 246 0.70 -10.53 -2.12
CA GLY A 246 1.58 -11.71 -2.06
C GLY A 246 0.97 -12.92 -2.73
N GLY A 247 -0.31 -13.15 -2.51
CA GLY A 247 -1.04 -14.26 -3.13
C GLY A 247 -1.04 -14.23 -4.65
N THR A 248 -1.00 -13.04 -5.28
CA THR A 248 -0.92 -12.94 -6.75
C THR A 248 0.34 -13.61 -7.31
N LEU A 249 1.41 -13.71 -6.53
CA LEU A 249 2.66 -14.38 -6.90
C LEU A 249 2.84 -15.73 -6.21
N TYR A 250 2.47 -15.85 -4.94
CA TYR A 250 2.86 -16.98 -4.10
C TYR A 250 1.73 -17.96 -3.77
N ALA A 251 0.49 -17.68 -4.18
CA ALA A 251 -0.65 -18.53 -3.80
C ALA A 251 -0.51 -19.98 -4.28
N THR A 252 0.08 -20.18 -5.46
CA THR A 252 0.37 -21.51 -6.03
C THR A 252 1.75 -21.54 -6.66
N PRO A 253 2.45 -22.70 -6.66
CA PRO A 253 3.79 -22.81 -7.25
C PRO A 253 3.87 -22.42 -8.72
N GLU A 254 2.79 -22.62 -9.49
CA GLU A 254 2.75 -22.32 -10.92
C GLU A 254 2.87 -20.83 -11.22
N ARG A 255 2.53 -19.96 -10.25
CA ARG A 255 2.60 -18.51 -10.40
C ARG A 255 4.03 -17.97 -10.35
N LEU A 256 4.94 -18.71 -9.74
CA LEU A 256 6.34 -18.29 -9.66
C LEU A 256 7.02 -18.30 -11.03
N GLY A 257 6.44 -19.01 -12.02
CA GLY A 257 7.00 -19.18 -13.35
C GLY A 257 8.31 -19.98 -13.34
N PRO A 258 8.89 -20.25 -14.50
CA PRO A 258 10.23 -20.79 -14.56
C PRO A 258 11.23 -19.75 -14.10
N VAL A 259 12.10 -20.13 -13.17
CA VAL A 259 13.30 -19.33 -12.83
C VAL A 259 14.17 -19.34 -14.08
N LEU A 260 14.21 -18.22 -14.79
CA LEU A 260 15.05 -18.04 -15.97
C LEU A 260 16.50 -17.79 -15.58
#